data_068bb7c986f56cb26019489749eade24
#
_entry.id   068bb7c986f56cb26019489749eade24
#
_cell.length_a   1.000
_cell.length_b   1.000
_cell.length_c   1.000
_cell.angle_alpha   90.00
_cell.angle_beta   90.00
_cell.angle_gamma   90.00
#
_symmetry.space_group_name_H-M   'P 1'
#
loop_
_entity.id
_entity.type
_entity.pdbx_description
1 polymer ?
#
loop_
_entity_poly.entity_id
_entity_poly.type
_entity_poly.pdbx_seq_one_letter_code
_entity_poly.pdbx_strand_id
1 'polypeptide(L)'
;MTLQVISQQSMDDKKLEIAKLAVTLGHFCTDDLAQVASLFSFDDNRLAFLLYAHAYCQDPQNYPSLRDVFTFQANYDELIRTLYPRRSKK
;
A
#
# COMPACT_ATOMS: atom_id res chain seq x y z
N MET A 1 -14.07 1.14 -10.42
CA MET A 1 -12.68 1.62 -10.20
C MET A 1 -11.71 0.52 -10.52
N THR A 2 -10.72 0.83 -11.25
CA THR A 2 -9.81 -0.19 -11.73
C THR A 2 -8.39 0.32 -11.68
N LEU A 3 -7.44 -0.62 -11.79
CA LEU A 3 -6.03 -0.28 -11.91
C LEU A 3 -5.79 0.59 -13.12
N GLN A 4 -6.56 0.39 -14.17
CA GLN A 4 -6.43 1.16 -15.40
C GLN A 4 -6.66 2.64 -15.17
N VAL A 5 -7.68 2.99 -14.38
CA VAL A 5 -7.95 4.39 -14.07
C VAL A 5 -6.79 4.99 -13.30
N ILE A 6 -6.28 4.24 -12.32
CA ILE A 6 -5.17 4.71 -11.50
C ILE A 6 -3.92 4.91 -12.35
N SER A 7 -3.62 3.95 -13.22
CA SER A 7 -2.39 4.00 -14.02
C SER A 7 -2.40 5.10 -15.07
N GLN A 8 -3.57 5.65 -15.40
CA GLN A 8 -3.65 6.73 -16.37
C GLN A 8 -3.25 8.08 -15.78
N GLN A 9 -3.13 8.17 -14.47
CA GLN A 9 -2.70 9.41 -13.85
C GLN A 9 -1.19 9.54 -13.98
N SER A 10 -0.74 10.72 -14.38
CA SER A 10 0.68 10.95 -14.61
C SER A 10 1.43 11.36 -13.35
N MET A 11 0.72 11.82 -12.33
CA MET A 11 1.34 12.27 -11.09
C MET A 11 1.00 11.34 -9.94
N ASP A 12 2.01 11.01 -9.13
CA ASP A 12 1.79 10.11 -8.00
C ASP A 12 0.78 10.65 -6.99
N ASP A 13 0.72 11.99 -6.82
CA ASP A 13 -0.27 12.57 -5.90
C ASP A 13 -1.69 12.24 -6.33
N LYS A 14 -1.95 12.36 -7.63
CA LYS A 14 -3.26 12.03 -8.16
C LYS A 14 -3.56 10.55 -8.05
N LYS A 15 -2.55 9.72 -8.36
CA LYS A 15 -2.70 8.28 -8.22
C LYS A 15 -3.06 7.92 -6.78
N LEU A 16 -2.39 8.57 -5.83
CA LEU A 16 -2.61 8.27 -4.43
C LEU A 16 -4.03 8.61 -4.00
N GLU A 17 -4.53 9.77 -4.42
CA GLU A 17 -5.90 10.17 -4.08
C GLU A 17 -6.93 9.19 -4.63
N ILE A 18 -6.75 8.79 -5.88
CA ILE A 18 -7.67 7.87 -6.53
C ILE A 18 -7.58 6.49 -5.88
N ALA A 19 -6.37 6.06 -5.59
CA ALA A 19 -6.17 4.75 -4.96
C ALA A 19 -6.81 4.70 -3.58
N LYS A 20 -6.67 5.77 -2.79
CA LYS A 20 -7.29 5.83 -1.48
C LYS A 20 -8.81 5.75 -1.57
N LEU A 21 -9.37 6.49 -2.53
CA LEU A 21 -10.82 6.45 -2.73
C LEU A 21 -11.26 5.06 -3.15
N ALA A 22 -10.53 4.45 -4.07
CA ALA A 22 -10.88 3.13 -4.57
C ALA A 22 -10.91 2.11 -3.43
N VAL A 23 -9.94 2.15 -2.54
CA VAL A 23 -9.84 1.15 -1.48
C VAL A 23 -10.96 1.30 -0.46
N THR A 24 -11.48 2.52 -0.27
CA THR A 24 -12.59 2.71 0.66
C THR A 24 -13.91 2.26 0.06
N LEU A 25 -14.01 2.21 -1.27
CA LEU A 25 -15.25 1.86 -1.94
C LEU A 25 -15.32 0.38 -2.35
N GLY A 26 -14.20 -0.30 -2.37
CA GLY A 26 -14.14 -1.67 -2.84
C GLY A 26 -13.70 -2.64 -1.76
N HIS A 27 -13.49 -3.88 -2.20
CA HIS A 27 -12.98 -4.94 -1.33
C HIS A 27 -11.67 -5.41 -1.93
N PHE A 28 -10.57 -5.15 -1.22
CA PHE A 28 -9.23 -5.44 -1.72
C PHE A 28 -8.52 -6.38 -0.77
N CYS A 29 -7.84 -7.36 -1.34
CA CYS A 29 -6.94 -8.21 -0.57
C CYS A 29 -5.51 -7.69 -0.73
N THR A 30 -4.58 -8.29 0.00
CA THR A 30 -3.18 -7.87 -0.04
C THR A 30 -2.61 -7.90 -1.46
N ASP A 31 -2.94 -8.94 -2.25
CA ASP A 31 -2.46 -9.02 -3.62
C ASP A 31 -2.96 -7.86 -4.47
N ASP A 32 -4.21 -7.47 -4.28
CA ASP A 32 -4.77 -6.34 -5.01
C ASP A 32 -4.04 -5.05 -4.64
N LEU A 33 -3.77 -4.89 -3.35
CA LEU A 33 -3.08 -3.70 -2.88
C LEU A 33 -1.65 -3.64 -3.39
N ALA A 34 -1.02 -4.81 -3.52
CA ALA A 34 0.33 -4.88 -4.10
C ALA A 34 0.33 -4.37 -5.53
N GLN A 35 -0.68 -4.76 -6.30
CA GLN A 35 -0.77 -4.32 -7.69
C GLN A 35 -0.98 -2.81 -7.78
N VAL A 36 -1.84 -2.27 -6.93
CA VAL A 36 -2.07 -0.83 -6.92
C VAL A 36 -0.81 -0.09 -6.50
N ALA A 37 -0.15 -0.57 -5.45
CA ALA A 37 1.06 0.09 -4.95
C ALA A 37 2.16 0.11 -6.01
N SER A 38 2.23 -0.93 -6.85
CA SER A 38 3.23 -1.02 -7.91
C SER A 38 3.08 0.07 -8.97
N LEU A 39 1.92 0.72 -9.02
CA LEU A 39 1.69 1.79 -9.99
C LEU A 39 2.34 3.11 -9.58
N PHE A 40 2.76 3.23 -8.34
CA PHE A 40 3.45 4.42 -7.88
C PHE A 40 4.93 4.35 -8.22
N SER A 41 5.51 5.50 -8.55
CA SER A 41 6.91 5.56 -8.95
C SER A 41 7.87 5.52 -7.78
N PHE A 42 7.44 6.00 -6.62
CA PHE A 42 8.33 6.15 -5.46
C PHE A 42 7.80 5.37 -4.26
N ASP A 43 8.75 4.85 -3.48
CA ASP A 43 8.41 4.09 -2.28
C ASP A 43 7.63 4.91 -1.26
N ASP A 44 7.88 6.22 -1.19
CA ASP A 44 7.15 7.08 -0.26
C ASP A 44 5.65 7.00 -0.48
N ASN A 45 5.24 6.99 -1.75
CA ASN A 45 3.82 6.92 -2.08
C ASN A 45 3.29 5.51 -1.91
N ARG A 46 4.11 4.50 -2.19
CA ARG A 46 3.72 3.13 -1.93
C ARG A 46 3.47 2.91 -0.44
N LEU A 47 4.38 3.43 0.37
CA LEU A 47 4.25 3.32 1.81
C LEU A 47 2.99 4.04 2.31
N ALA A 48 2.78 5.27 1.85
CA ALA A 48 1.61 6.05 2.27
C ALA A 48 0.32 5.33 1.90
N PHE A 49 0.25 4.80 0.68
CA PHE A 49 -0.95 4.09 0.25
C PHE A 49 -1.19 2.83 1.08
N LEU A 50 -0.16 2.04 1.30
CA LEU A 50 -0.32 0.78 2.01
C LEU A 50 -0.64 0.99 3.48
N LEU A 51 -0.11 2.05 4.10
CA LEU A 51 -0.49 2.39 5.46
C LEU A 51 -1.97 2.73 5.55
N TYR A 52 -2.45 3.53 4.61
CA TYR A 52 -3.85 3.91 4.58
C TYR A 52 -4.74 2.70 4.32
N ALA A 53 -4.33 1.88 3.35
CA ALA A 53 -5.18 0.79 2.87
C ALA A 53 -5.27 -0.38 3.86
N HIS A 54 -4.37 -0.46 4.83
CA HIS A 54 -4.36 -1.56 5.79
C HIS A 54 -5.71 -1.70 6.49
N ALA A 55 -6.35 -0.59 6.82
CA ALA A 55 -7.62 -0.61 7.53
C ALA A 55 -8.75 -1.18 6.67
N TYR A 56 -8.57 -1.20 5.37
CA TYR A 56 -9.60 -1.66 4.42
C TYR A 56 -9.22 -2.99 3.77
N CYS A 57 -8.09 -3.57 4.15
CA CYS A 57 -7.62 -4.81 3.55
C CYS A 57 -8.40 -6.00 4.12
N GLN A 58 -8.80 -6.92 3.26
CA GLN A 58 -9.57 -8.09 3.69
C GLN A 58 -8.70 -9.14 4.36
N ASP A 59 -7.41 -9.17 4.03
CA ASP A 59 -6.49 -10.15 4.60
C ASP A 59 -5.20 -9.48 5.09
N PRO A 60 -5.30 -8.57 6.07
CA PRO A 60 -4.13 -7.81 6.52
C PRO A 60 -3.02 -8.68 7.09
N GLN A 61 -3.32 -9.88 7.51
CA GLN A 61 -2.32 -10.80 8.01
C GLN A 61 -1.31 -11.18 6.91
N ASN A 62 -1.64 -10.94 5.66
CA ASN A 62 -0.74 -11.25 4.55
C ASN A 62 0.17 -10.08 4.16
N TYR A 63 0.08 -8.96 4.84
CA TYR A 63 0.91 -7.80 4.55
C TYR A 63 2.42 -8.09 4.50
N PRO A 64 2.95 -9.03 5.30
CA PRO A 64 4.39 -9.34 5.17
C PRO A 64 4.81 -9.77 3.77
N SER A 65 3.89 -10.23 2.93
CA SER A 65 4.21 -10.60 1.56
C SER A 65 4.46 -9.38 0.65
N LEU A 66 4.22 -8.15 1.16
CA LEU A 66 4.39 -6.93 0.36
C LEU A 66 5.84 -6.48 0.24
N ARG A 67 6.77 -7.24 0.76
CA ARG A 67 8.19 -6.87 0.74
C ARG A 67 8.66 -6.50 -0.66
N ASP A 68 8.27 -7.29 -1.65
CA ASP A 68 8.75 -7.11 -3.02
C ASP A 68 8.15 -5.89 -3.72
N VAL A 69 7.15 -5.26 -3.12
CA VAL A 69 6.54 -4.06 -3.68
C VAL A 69 7.49 -2.88 -3.56
N PHE A 70 8.34 -2.88 -2.55
CA PHE A 70 9.24 -1.76 -2.28
C PHE A 70 10.58 -1.91 -2.98
N THR A 71 11.11 -0.78 -3.43
CA THR A 71 12.44 -0.72 -4.00
C THR A 71 13.52 -0.94 -2.94
N PHE A 72 13.30 -0.36 -1.76
CA PHE A 72 14.26 -0.44 -0.65
C PHE A 72 13.63 -1.16 0.53
N GLN A 73 14.38 -2.11 1.08
CA GLN A 73 13.94 -2.87 2.24
C GLN A 73 13.58 -1.96 3.42
N ALA A 74 14.30 -0.87 3.59
CA ALA A 74 14.06 0.05 4.70
C ALA A 74 12.63 0.60 4.68
N ASN A 75 12.07 0.80 3.50
CA ASN A 75 10.70 1.30 3.38
C ASN A 75 9.68 0.23 3.74
N TYR A 76 9.95 -1.02 3.38
CA TYR A 76 9.12 -2.12 3.84
C TYR A 76 9.18 -2.24 5.36
N ASP A 77 10.38 -2.12 5.92
CA ASP A 77 10.55 -2.22 7.37
C ASP A 77 9.76 -1.11 8.07
N GLU A 78 9.72 0.07 7.47
CA GLU A 78 8.94 1.17 8.02
C GLU A 78 7.45 0.85 8.02
N LEU A 79 6.95 0.25 6.96
CA LEU A 79 5.55 -0.15 6.88
C LEU A 79 5.20 -1.11 8.02
N ILE A 80 6.00 -2.15 8.16
CA ILE A 80 5.72 -3.18 9.16
C ILE A 80 5.86 -2.61 10.58
N ARG A 81 6.89 -1.81 10.81
CA ARG A 81 7.12 -1.21 12.12
C ARG A 81 5.97 -0.28 12.51
N THR A 82 5.41 0.44 11.55
CA THR A 82 4.31 1.36 11.81
C THR A 82 3.02 0.62 12.11
N LEU A 83 2.74 -0.44 11.35
CA LEU A 83 1.50 -1.18 11.52
C LEU A 83 1.53 -2.17 12.68
N TYR A 84 2.71 -2.71 12.97
CA TYR A 84 2.88 -3.73 13.99
C TYR A 84 4.03 -3.35 14.92
N PRO A 85 3.83 -2.31 15.75
CA PRO A 85 4.89 -1.86 16.65
C PRO A 85 5.30 -2.98 17.60
N ARG A 86 6.60 -3.14 17.77
CA ARG A 86 7.08 -4.14 18.69
C ARG A 86 6.85 -3.71 20.13
N ARG A 87 6.41 -4.65 20.93
CA ARG A 87 6.36 -4.45 22.36
C ARG A 87 7.70 -4.86 22.90
N SER A 88 8.32 -4.13 23.55
CA SER A 88 9.65 -4.53 23.96
C SER A 88 9.67 -5.41 25.13
N LYS A 89 9.97 -5.65 24.80
CA LYS A 89 10.27 -6.22 25.36
C LYS A 89 10.65 -6.16 26.11
N LYS A 90 10.81 -5.99 25.88
CA LYS A 90 11.18 -5.91 26.27
C LYS A 90 11.47 -6.09 26.62
#